data_5343f3f8d620202a3f8ec7521f5cf5e9
#
_entry.id   5343f3f8d620202a3f8ec7521f5cf5e9
#
_cell.length_a   1.000
_cell.length_b   1.000
_cell.length_c   1.000
_cell.angle_alpha   90.00
_cell.angle_beta   90.00
_cell.angle_gamma   90.00
#
_symmetry.space_group_name_H-M   'P 1'
#
loop_
_entity.id
_entity.type
_entity.pdbx_description
1 polymer ?
#
loop_
_entity_poly.entity_id
_entity_poly.type
_entity_poly.pdbx_seq_one_letter_code
_entity_poly.pdbx_strand_id
1 'polypeptide(L)'
;MDPPSPQTVAPVEEPKSRVRVNWQLKTLLPVIAVLLNGILLFILASVSIERGERRVLLLVAAGGGIAIVAVLLVTLEFVIRRPVSELQEKIQQVRDGDLSAEVSFARRRDDIGDLGRNFNAMVARLSESLAEIERLHNTQMSRAEHLATMGELAAGLAHEIRNPLAGLAGVMDIVRRDLPSSSPAREVLKDARDEVTRINRTLNDLLETARPKTPNVQLADLNATVEHAVIFARQNALSKPIEIELEKTSRRMLVEHDTGRIHQVLLNLMLNAIQSIENGPGAVKIVVAEKSGMATVSIQDTGRGISPENLPNIFRPFFTTKGHGTGLGLPLAKRTVEDHGGRILVESEMDRGSTFTVMLPLRQGNPQA
;
A
#
# COMPACT_ATOMS: atom_id res chain seq x y z
N MET A 1 -5.83 -30.74 -24.57
CA MET A 1 -5.90 -29.27 -24.68
C MET A 1 -4.46 -28.77 -24.61
N ASP A 2 -3.94 -28.39 -25.77
CA ASP A 2 -2.54 -27.94 -25.91
C ASP A 2 -2.32 -26.59 -25.26
N PRO A 3 -1.12 -26.32 -24.73
CA PRO A 3 -0.80 -25.02 -24.15
C PRO A 3 -0.70 -23.93 -25.23
N PRO A 4 -1.08 -22.68 -24.95
CA PRO A 4 -1.01 -21.61 -25.93
C PRO A 4 0.45 -21.28 -26.27
N SER A 5 0.74 -21.21 -27.58
CA SER A 5 1.99 -20.82 -28.18
C SER A 5 2.43 -19.42 -27.75
N PRO A 6 3.74 -19.18 -27.59
CA PRO A 6 4.27 -17.87 -27.20
C PRO A 6 4.00 -16.85 -28.32
N GLN A 7 3.37 -15.74 -27.95
CA GLN A 7 3.19 -14.59 -28.83
C GLN A 7 4.56 -14.02 -29.18
N THR A 8 4.88 -14.08 -30.47
CA THR A 8 6.07 -13.47 -31.08
C THR A 8 5.94 -11.95 -30.93
N VAL A 9 6.76 -11.38 -30.05
CA VAL A 9 6.93 -9.92 -29.94
C VAL A 9 7.53 -9.44 -31.25
N ALA A 10 6.81 -8.59 -31.98
CA ALA A 10 7.34 -7.93 -33.19
C ALA A 10 8.62 -7.18 -32.86
N PRO A 11 9.64 -7.21 -33.75
CA PRO A 11 10.90 -6.49 -33.52
C PRO A 11 10.60 -4.99 -33.47
N VAL A 12 11.03 -4.36 -32.37
CA VAL A 12 11.05 -2.90 -32.21
C VAL A 12 11.96 -2.37 -33.31
N GLU A 13 11.39 -1.69 -34.32
CA GLU A 13 12.16 -0.97 -35.33
C GLU A 13 13.06 0.06 -34.62
N GLU A 14 14.36 -0.16 -34.68
CA GLU A 14 15.34 0.83 -34.26
C GLU A 14 15.11 2.12 -35.06
N PRO A 15 15.00 3.27 -34.40
CA PRO A 15 14.83 4.54 -35.10
C PRO A 15 16.09 4.79 -35.94
N LYS A 16 15.92 4.83 -37.29
CA LYS A 16 16.98 5.19 -38.24
C LYS A 16 17.76 6.38 -37.70
N SER A 17 19.05 6.21 -37.50
CA SER A 17 19.99 7.24 -37.06
C SER A 17 19.94 8.43 -38.02
N ARG A 18 19.07 9.38 -37.74
CA ARG A 18 19.07 10.69 -38.44
C ARG A 18 20.32 11.40 -37.98
N VAL A 19 21.18 11.77 -38.93
CA VAL A 19 22.37 12.60 -38.74
C VAL A 19 21.99 13.81 -37.88
N ARG A 20 22.27 13.72 -36.59
CA ARG A 20 22.14 14.86 -35.65
C ARG A 20 23.22 15.83 -36.04
N VAL A 21 22.85 16.90 -36.73
CA VAL A 21 23.77 18.01 -36.96
C VAL A 21 24.09 18.57 -35.56
N ASN A 22 25.26 18.22 -35.10
CA ASN A 22 25.74 18.52 -33.75
C ASN A 22 25.62 20.05 -33.56
N TRP A 23 24.94 20.52 -32.52
CA TRP A 23 24.77 21.93 -32.16
C TRP A 23 26.13 22.64 -32.11
N GLN A 24 27.19 21.95 -31.70
CA GLN A 24 28.57 22.41 -31.73
C GLN A 24 29.01 22.82 -33.14
N LEU A 25 28.58 22.11 -34.20
CA LEU A 25 28.90 22.47 -35.57
C LEU A 25 28.17 23.76 -36.00
N LYS A 26 26.91 23.93 -35.54
CA LYS A 26 26.14 25.15 -35.86
C LYS A 26 26.66 26.39 -35.15
N THR A 27 27.23 26.27 -33.97
CA THR A 27 27.82 27.38 -33.22
C THR A 27 29.29 27.60 -33.57
N LEU A 28 30.06 26.57 -33.93
CA LEU A 28 31.45 26.65 -34.34
C LEU A 28 31.60 27.16 -35.79
N LEU A 29 30.67 26.82 -36.69
CA LEU A 29 30.77 27.21 -38.12
C LEU A 29 30.89 28.71 -38.32
N PRO A 30 30.06 29.57 -37.69
CA PRO A 30 30.25 31.03 -37.81
C PRO A 30 31.57 31.50 -37.18
N VAL A 31 32.01 30.93 -36.06
CA VAL A 31 33.28 31.28 -35.42
C VAL A 31 34.47 30.93 -36.30
N ILE A 32 34.45 29.74 -36.91
CA ILE A 32 35.46 29.31 -37.87
C ILE A 32 35.45 30.21 -39.11
N ALA A 33 34.27 30.56 -39.64
CA ALA A 33 34.13 31.47 -40.77
C ALA A 33 34.71 32.85 -40.46
N VAL A 34 34.52 33.37 -39.24
CA VAL A 34 35.13 34.64 -38.75
C VAL A 34 36.65 34.55 -38.74
N LEU A 35 37.18 33.50 -38.15
CA LEU A 35 38.63 33.33 -38.05
C LEU A 35 39.28 33.14 -39.43
N LEU A 36 38.66 32.37 -40.31
CA LEU A 36 39.16 32.19 -41.68
C LEU A 36 39.12 33.48 -42.49
N ASN A 37 38.01 34.23 -42.37
CA ASN A 37 37.89 35.55 -43.02
C ASN A 37 38.91 36.57 -42.47
N GLY A 38 39.12 36.59 -41.16
CA GLY A 38 40.12 37.45 -40.51
C GLY A 38 41.56 37.11 -40.98
N ILE A 39 41.88 35.81 -41.01
CA ILE A 39 43.18 35.34 -41.52
C ILE A 39 43.37 35.67 -43.03
N LEU A 40 42.33 35.44 -43.85
CA LEU A 40 42.37 35.75 -45.27
C LEU A 40 42.61 37.23 -45.51
N LEU A 41 41.87 38.11 -44.80
CA LEU A 41 42.03 39.56 -44.88
C LEU A 41 43.41 40.03 -44.40
N PHE A 42 43.95 39.41 -43.32
CA PHE A 42 45.29 39.68 -42.84
C PHE A 42 46.37 39.30 -43.89
N ILE A 43 46.23 38.14 -44.51
CA ILE A 43 47.16 37.66 -45.56
C ILE A 43 47.09 38.62 -46.78
N LEU A 44 45.91 38.98 -47.25
CA LEU A 44 45.69 39.93 -48.33
C LEU A 44 46.31 41.32 -48.03
N ALA A 45 46.12 41.80 -46.80
CA ALA A 45 46.68 43.07 -46.34
C ALA A 45 48.20 43.06 -46.21
N SER A 46 48.82 41.93 -45.94
CA SER A 46 50.29 41.78 -45.76
C SER A 46 51.04 41.64 -47.09
N VAL A 47 50.39 41.11 -48.12
CA VAL A 47 51.09 40.73 -49.40
C VAL A 47 51.00 41.80 -50.53
N SER A 48 49.97 42.70 -50.55
CA SER A 48 49.62 43.35 -51.77
C SER A 48 49.47 44.88 -51.76
N ILE A 49 49.84 45.68 -50.69
CA ILE A 49 49.23 47.04 -50.67
C ILE A 49 50.20 48.17 -50.30
N GLU A 50 50.25 49.24 -51.16
CA GLU A 50 50.84 50.53 -50.87
C GLU A 50 50.21 51.17 -49.60
N ARG A 51 50.99 52.00 -48.89
CA ARG A 51 50.63 52.53 -47.55
C ARG A 51 49.25 53.26 -47.45
N GLY A 52 48.69 53.77 -48.56
CA GLY A 52 47.39 54.45 -48.62
C GLY A 52 46.16 53.54 -48.56
N GLU A 53 46.18 52.46 -49.29
CA GLU A 53 45.10 51.48 -49.40
C GLU A 53 44.99 50.55 -48.19
N ARG A 54 46.10 50.34 -47.44
CA ARG A 54 46.17 49.55 -46.26
C ARG A 54 45.21 50.03 -45.16
N ARG A 55 44.96 51.34 -45.00
CA ARG A 55 44.01 51.89 -44.00
C ARG A 55 42.56 51.55 -44.34
N VAL A 56 42.18 51.59 -45.59
CA VAL A 56 40.82 51.25 -46.03
C VAL A 56 40.56 49.77 -45.79
N LEU A 57 41.51 48.90 -46.11
CA LEU A 57 41.41 47.48 -45.92
C LEU A 57 41.27 47.09 -44.38
N LEU A 58 42.04 47.73 -43.52
CA LEU A 58 41.96 47.54 -42.09
C LEU A 58 40.60 47.99 -41.52
N LEU A 59 40.02 49.09 -42.02
CA LEU A 59 38.69 49.54 -41.63
C LEU A 59 37.60 48.57 -42.06
N VAL A 60 37.67 48.02 -43.27
CA VAL A 60 36.72 47.02 -43.79
C VAL A 60 36.85 45.72 -43.00
N ALA A 61 38.07 45.26 -42.69
CA ALA A 61 38.32 44.07 -41.88
C ALA A 61 37.76 44.24 -40.47
N ALA A 62 38.00 45.39 -39.81
CA ALA A 62 37.46 45.69 -38.49
C ALA A 62 35.92 45.74 -38.49
N GLY A 63 35.30 46.43 -39.49
CA GLY A 63 33.86 46.49 -39.66
C GLY A 63 33.22 45.10 -39.87
N GLY A 64 33.85 44.29 -40.74
CA GLY A 64 33.43 42.89 -40.96
C GLY A 64 33.54 42.04 -39.71
N GLY A 65 34.65 42.17 -38.96
CA GLY A 65 34.82 41.48 -37.67
C GLY A 65 33.75 41.84 -36.63
N ILE A 66 33.46 43.14 -36.50
CA ILE A 66 32.38 43.61 -35.59
C ILE A 66 31.02 43.06 -36.01
N ALA A 67 30.71 43.10 -37.31
CA ALA A 67 29.43 42.59 -37.84
C ALA A 67 29.26 41.09 -37.54
N ILE A 68 30.31 40.31 -37.68
CA ILE A 68 30.26 38.86 -37.42
C ILE A 68 30.13 38.56 -35.93
N VAL A 69 30.87 39.28 -35.06
CA VAL A 69 30.70 39.20 -33.62
C VAL A 69 29.26 39.55 -33.20
N ALA A 70 28.67 40.59 -33.80
CA ALA A 70 27.28 40.97 -33.54
C ALA A 70 26.30 39.84 -33.93
N VAL A 71 26.49 39.25 -35.12
CA VAL A 71 25.66 38.11 -35.57
C VAL A 71 25.83 36.90 -34.64
N LEU A 72 27.07 36.61 -34.20
CA LEU A 72 27.34 35.53 -33.25
C LEU A 72 26.61 35.75 -31.92
N LEU A 73 26.69 36.95 -31.34
CA LEU A 73 26.01 37.31 -30.10
C LEU A 73 24.50 37.20 -30.23
N VAL A 74 23.91 37.67 -31.31
CA VAL A 74 22.49 37.56 -31.60
C VAL A 74 22.09 36.07 -31.73
N THR A 75 22.88 35.29 -32.43
CA THR A 75 22.63 33.84 -32.57
C THR A 75 22.68 33.15 -31.20
N LEU A 76 23.68 33.44 -30.38
CA LEU A 76 23.82 32.87 -29.03
C LEU A 76 22.63 33.24 -28.13
N GLU A 77 22.16 34.46 -28.21
CA GLU A 77 20.97 34.93 -27.48
C GLU A 77 19.74 34.09 -27.82
N PHE A 78 19.46 33.87 -29.12
CA PHE A 78 18.26 33.17 -29.58
C PHE A 78 18.39 31.64 -29.46
N VAL A 79 19.57 31.09 -29.63
CA VAL A 79 19.77 29.62 -29.66
C VAL A 79 19.92 29.04 -28.26
N ILE A 80 20.55 29.79 -27.36
CA ILE A 80 20.90 29.24 -26.02
C ILE A 80 20.22 30.04 -24.90
N ARG A 81 20.48 31.39 -24.86
CA ARG A 81 20.09 32.16 -23.68
C ARG A 81 18.56 32.19 -23.46
N ARG A 82 17.77 32.47 -24.49
CA ARG A 82 16.31 32.52 -24.39
C ARG A 82 15.70 31.17 -23.96
N PRO A 83 16.03 30.01 -24.59
CA PRO A 83 15.51 28.71 -24.14
C PRO A 83 15.88 28.37 -22.72
N VAL A 84 17.12 28.67 -22.28
CA VAL A 84 17.57 28.40 -20.91
C VAL A 84 16.82 29.29 -19.91
N SER A 85 16.63 30.59 -20.25
CA SER A 85 15.86 31.51 -19.41
C SER A 85 14.39 31.08 -19.28
N GLU A 86 13.76 30.66 -20.38
CA GLU A 86 12.39 30.11 -20.39
C GLU A 86 12.31 28.84 -19.50
N LEU A 87 13.29 27.95 -19.63
CA LEU A 87 13.34 26.73 -18.80
C LEU A 87 13.45 27.06 -17.32
N GLN A 88 14.31 28.03 -16.94
CA GLN A 88 14.45 28.46 -15.55
C GLN A 88 13.14 29.04 -15.00
N GLU A 89 12.44 29.85 -15.80
CA GLU A 89 11.13 30.39 -15.41
C GLU A 89 10.10 29.27 -15.22
N LYS A 90 10.05 28.29 -16.16
CA LYS A 90 9.12 27.16 -16.06
C LYS A 90 9.44 26.22 -14.89
N ILE A 91 10.72 25.99 -14.59
CA ILE A 91 11.13 25.26 -13.38
C ILE A 91 10.63 25.98 -12.11
N GLN A 92 10.72 27.32 -12.09
CA GLN A 92 10.20 28.10 -10.98
C GLN A 92 8.69 27.95 -10.83
N GLN A 93 7.92 28.01 -11.96
CA GLN A 93 6.48 27.81 -11.95
C GLN A 93 6.10 26.41 -11.41
N VAL A 94 6.81 25.36 -11.85
CA VAL A 94 6.60 23.99 -11.32
C VAL A 94 6.90 23.92 -9.83
N ARG A 95 7.97 24.57 -9.35
CA ARG A 95 8.30 24.63 -7.92
C ARG A 95 7.21 25.33 -7.10
N ASP A 96 6.59 26.35 -7.68
CA ASP A 96 5.51 27.12 -7.05
C ASP A 96 4.14 26.39 -7.18
N GLY A 97 4.11 25.18 -7.76
CA GLY A 97 2.94 24.30 -7.83
C GLY A 97 2.18 24.34 -9.17
N ASP A 98 2.62 25.13 -10.16
CA ASP A 98 1.99 25.14 -11.47
C ASP A 98 2.53 24.01 -12.36
N LEU A 99 1.81 22.90 -12.36
CA LEU A 99 2.13 21.72 -13.18
C LEU A 99 1.61 21.82 -14.64
N SER A 100 1.02 22.94 -15.03
CA SER A 100 0.65 23.21 -16.43
C SER A 100 1.79 23.84 -17.23
N ALA A 101 2.93 24.09 -16.58
CA ALA A 101 4.08 24.75 -17.19
C ALA A 101 4.71 23.89 -18.28
N GLU A 102 4.69 24.40 -19.53
CA GLU A 102 5.36 23.77 -20.67
C GLU A 102 6.37 24.74 -21.27
N VAL A 103 7.47 24.21 -21.79
CA VAL A 103 8.45 25.00 -22.56
C VAL A 103 8.13 24.96 -24.04
N SER A 104 8.22 26.14 -24.71
CA SER A 104 7.85 26.30 -26.10
C SER A 104 8.87 25.68 -27.08
N PHE A 105 10.14 25.65 -26.68
CA PHE A 105 11.25 25.17 -27.53
C PHE A 105 11.33 23.63 -27.64
N ALA A 106 10.46 22.87 -26.97
CA ALA A 106 10.36 21.40 -27.10
C ALA A 106 10.11 20.92 -28.55
N ARG A 107 9.57 21.80 -29.42
CA ARG A 107 9.34 21.51 -30.85
C ARG A 107 10.61 21.53 -31.69
N ARG A 108 11.73 22.01 -31.19
CA ARG A 108 13.02 22.03 -31.89
C ARG A 108 13.54 20.64 -32.14
N ARG A 109 14.31 20.47 -33.23
CA ARG A 109 14.92 19.18 -33.60
C ARG A 109 16.42 19.14 -33.30
N ASP A 110 16.83 19.69 -32.16
CA ASP A 110 18.19 19.74 -31.68
C ASP A 110 18.23 19.35 -30.20
N ASP A 111 19.41 19.30 -29.59
CA ASP A 111 19.61 18.89 -28.19
C ASP A 111 18.85 19.80 -27.21
N ILE A 112 18.64 21.06 -27.53
CA ILE A 112 17.82 21.97 -26.74
C ILE A 112 16.33 21.57 -26.81
N GLY A 113 15.85 21.17 -27.99
CA GLY A 113 14.50 20.61 -28.16
C GLY A 113 14.32 19.28 -27.39
N ASP A 114 15.35 18.42 -27.37
CA ASP A 114 15.34 17.19 -26.57
C ASP A 114 15.22 17.50 -25.07
N LEU A 115 15.96 18.51 -24.59
CA LEU A 115 15.85 18.98 -23.20
C LEU A 115 14.42 19.47 -22.88
N GLY A 116 13.82 20.25 -23.80
CA GLY A 116 12.43 20.73 -23.64
C GLY A 116 11.41 19.59 -23.59
N ARG A 117 11.55 18.57 -24.47
CA ARG A 117 10.68 17.38 -24.46
C ARG A 117 10.81 16.59 -23.17
N ASN A 118 12.04 16.40 -22.69
CA ASN A 118 12.28 15.70 -21.43
C ASN A 118 11.70 16.45 -20.23
N PHE A 119 11.82 17.77 -20.22
CA PHE A 119 11.22 18.62 -19.19
C PHE A 119 9.69 18.49 -19.19
N ASN A 120 9.04 18.68 -20.36
CA ASN A 120 7.58 18.58 -20.47
C ASN A 120 7.08 17.17 -20.08
N ALA A 121 7.80 16.11 -20.49
CA ALA A 121 7.48 14.73 -20.10
C ALA A 121 7.62 14.49 -18.58
N MET A 122 8.63 15.10 -17.95
CA MET A 122 8.81 15.03 -16.49
C MET A 122 7.67 15.73 -15.75
N VAL A 123 7.28 16.93 -16.18
CA VAL A 123 6.18 17.68 -15.57
C VAL A 123 4.85 16.93 -15.73
N ALA A 124 4.59 16.36 -16.91
CA ALA A 124 3.39 15.56 -17.15
C ALA A 124 3.31 14.34 -16.22
N ARG A 125 4.41 13.59 -16.04
CA ARG A 125 4.46 12.46 -15.11
C ARG A 125 4.27 12.88 -13.65
N LEU A 126 4.83 14.02 -13.27
CA LEU A 126 4.66 14.56 -11.92
C LEU A 126 3.19 14.91 -11.66
N SER A 127 2.54 15.58 -12.63
CA SER A 127 1.11 15.92 -12.57
C SER A 127 0.23 14.67 -12.44
N GLU A 128 0.49 13.64 -13.25
CA GLU A 128 -0.24 12.37 -13.19
C GLU A 128 -0.06 11.66 -11.83
N SER A 129 1.17 11.63 -11.32
CA SER A 129 1.46 11.00 -10.02
C SER A 129 0.77 11.71 -8.86
N LEU A 130 0.75 13.05 -8.87
CA LEU A 130 0.07 13.83 -7.83
C LEU A 130 -1.46 13.66 -7.90
N ALA A 131 -2.05 13.65 -9.09
CA ALA A 131 -3.47 13.41 -9.27
C ALA A 131 -3.87 12.00 -8.76
N GLU A 132 -3.05 10.98 -9.00
CA GLU A 132 -3.31 9.62 -8.49
C GLU A 132 -3.19 9.53 -6.96
N ILE A 133 -2.18 10.21 -6.36
CA ILE A 133 -2.04 10.31 -4.90
C ILE A 133 -3.27 10.98 -4.29
N GLU A 134 -3.72 12.09 -4.88
CA GLU A 134 -4.90 12.81 -4.40
C GLU A 134 -6.18 11.96 -4.52
N ARG A 135 -6.35 11.25 -5.63
CA ARG A 135 -7.46 10.31 -5.85
C ARG A 135 -7.47 9.20 -4.79
N LEU A 136 -6.31 8.60 -4.50
CA LEU A 136 -6.17 7.57 -3.48
C LEU A 136 -6.46 8.12 -2.09
N HIS A 137 -5.94 9.31 -1.77
CA HIS A 137 -6.17 9.99 -0.50
C HIS A 137 -7.66 10.29 -0.27
N ASN A 138 -8.33 10.86 -1.28
CA ASN A 138 -9.77 11.15 -1.22
C ASN A 138 -10.62 9.87 -1.05
N THR A 139 -10.22 8.79 -1.73
CA THR A 139 -10.88 7.48 -1.57
C THR A 139 -10.72 6.93 -0.15
N GLN A 140 -9.52 7.04 0.42
CA GLN A 140 -9.26 6.61 1.81
C GLN A 140 -10.02 7.48 2.82
N MET A 141 -10.03 8.78 2.60
CA MET A 141 -10.71 9.73 3.49
C MET A 141 -12.24 9.51 3.49
N SER A 142 -12.84 9.33 2.31
CA SER A 142 -14.26 8.99 2.18
C SER A 142 -14.62 7.67 2.88
N ARG A 143 -13.75 6.65 2.77
CA ARG A 143 -13.94 5.39 3.52
C ARG A 143 -13.84 5.59 5.02
N ALA A 144 -12.89 6.41 5.49
CA ALA A 144 -12.71 6.70 6.91
C ALA A 144 -13.92 7.49 7.47
N GLU A 145 -14.42 8.48 6.75
CA GLU A 145 -15.63 9.24 7.12
C GLU A 145 -16.87 8.35 7.17
N HIS A 146 -17.04 7.49 6.17
CA HIS A 146 -18.16 6.55 6.14
C HIS A 146 -18.11 5.57 7.32
N LEU A 147 -16.93 5.05 7.66
CA LEU A 147 -16.73 4.19 8.82
C LEU A 147 -16.95 4.95 10.14
N ALA A 148 -16.52 6.22 10.24
CA ALA A 148 -16.72 7.04 11.42
C ALA A 148 -18.21 7.32 11.65
N THR A 149 -18.95 7.71 10.60
CA THR A 149 -20.39 7.93 10.65
C THR A 149 -21.15 6.64 11.00
N MET A 150 -20.78 5.51 10.38
CA MET A 150 -21.32 4.20 10.76
C MET A 150 -20.99 3.86 12.21
N GLY A 151 -19.81 4.25 12.71
CA GLY A 151 -19.40 4.04 14.10
C GLY A 151 -20.23 4.80 15.10
N GLU A 152 -20.54 6.05 14.83
CA GLU A 152 -21.40 6.87 15.71
C GLU A 152 -22.84 6.35 15.75
N LEU A 153 -23.42 6.05 14.57
CA LEU A 153 -24.76 5.49 14.48
C LEU A 153 -24.84 4.09 15.13
N ALA A 154 -23.82 3.23 14.87
CA ALA A 154 -23.76 1.90 15.47
C ALA A 154 -23.63 1.97 16.99
N ALA A 155 -22.89 2.93 17.55
CA ALA A 155 -22.73 3.07 19.00
C ALA A 155 -24.05 3.45 19.69
N GLY A 156 -24.81 4.39 19.13
CA GLY A 156 -26.13 4.75 19.62
C GLY A 156 -27.12 3.59 19.55
N LEU A 157 -27.24 3.01 18.35
CA LEU A 157 -28.12 1.85 18.11
C LEU A 157 -27.74 0.63 18.97
N ALA A 158 -26.45 0.39 19.19
CA ALA A 158 -26.04 -0.75 20.00
C ALA A 158 -26.43 -0.62 21.47
N HIS A 159 -26.38 0.57 22.03
CA HIS A 159 -26.89 0.81 23.38
C HIS A 159 -28.40 0.59 23.44
N GLU A 160 -29.14 1.08 22.45
CA GLU A 160 -30.59 0.93 22.38
C GLU A 160 -31.02 -0.51 22.09
N ILE A 161 -30.24 -1.30 21.32
CA ILE A 161 -30.53 -2.71 21.08
C ILE A 161 -30.12 -3.58 22.25
N ARG A 162 -28.99 -3.28 22.93
CA ARG A 162 -28.50 -4.06 24.08
C ARG A 162 -29.50 -4.05 25.24
N ASN A 163 -30.18 -2.91 25.47
CA ASN A 163 -31.15 -2.79 26.57
C ASN A 163 -32.33 -3.77 26.43
N PRO A 164 -33.08 -3.86 25.30
CA PRO A 164 -34.14 -4.85 25.15
C PRO A 164 -33.64 -6.26 25.13
N LEU A 165 -32.44 -6.54 24.57
CA LEU A 165 -31.86 -7.87 24.60
C LEU A 165 -31.50 -8.33 25.99
N ALA A 166 -30.97 -7.45 26.85
CA ALA A 166 -30.72 -7.74 28.25
C ALA A 166 -32.04 -8.02 29.01
N GLY A 167 -33.11 -7.25 28.73
CA GLY A 167 -34.43 -7.51 29.27
C GLY A 167 -34.98 -8.88 28.86
N LEU A 168 -34.87 -9.24 27.58
CA LEU A 168 -35.29 -10.56 27.08
C LEU A 168 -34.49 -11.70 27.72
N ALA A 169 -33.15 -11.58 27.82
CA ALA A 169 -32.32 -12.56 28.49
C ALA A 169 -32.74 -12.74 29.97
N GLY A 170 -33.02 -11.65 30.67
CA GLY A 170 -33.51 -11.69 32.05
C GLY A 170 -34.83 -12.43 32.20
N VAL A 171 -35.81 -12.15 31.33
CA VAL A 171 -37.12 -12.82 31.32
C VAL A 171 -36.93 -14.32 31.01
N MET A 172 -36.10 -14.69 30.03
CA MET A 172 -35.81 -16.08 29.71
C MET A 172 -35.20 -16.82 30.91
N ASP A 173 -34.28 -16.21 31.66
CA ASP A 173 -33.67 -16.79 32.86
C ASP A 173 -34.65 -17.00 33.99
N ILE A 174 -35.61 -16.08 34.20
CA ILE A 174 -36.69 -16.22 35.19
C ILE A 174 -37.58 -17.39 34.80
N VAL A 175 -38.10 -17.42 33.58
CA VAL A 175 -38.99 -18.48 33.09
C VAL A 175 -38.28 -19.84 33.15
N ARG A 176 -37.01 -19.91 32.75
CA ARG A 176 -36.23 -21.17 32.84
C ARG A 176 -36.04 -21.69 34.26
N ARG A 177 -35.91 -20.79 35.26
CA ARG A 177 -35.76 -21.17 36.65
C ARG A 177 -37.06 -21.75 37.20
N ASP A 178 -38.22 -21.22 36.79
CA ASP A 178 -39.52 -21.63 37.25
C ASP A 178 -40.06 -22.89 36.57
N LEU A 179 -39.43 -23.34 35.46
CA LEU A 179 -39.81 -24.56 34.73
C LEU A 179 -39.22 -25.82 35.42
N PRO A 180 -39.97 -26.95 35.44
CA PRO A 180 -39.44 -28.25 35.86
C PRO A 180 -38.20 -28.66 35.09
N SER A 181 -37.26 -29.36 35.74
CA SER A 181 -36.00 -29.79 35.10
C SER A 181 -36.21 -30.70 33.88
N SER A 182 -37.32 -31.38 33.81
CA SER A 182 -37.72 -32.29 32.73
C SER A 182 -38.47 -31.57 31.58
N SER A 183 -38.72 -30.27 31.68
CA SER A 183 -39.52 -29.54 30.68
C SER A 183 -38.73 -29.33 29.36
N PRO A 184 -39.25 -29.76 28.20
CA PRO A 184 -38.64 -29.49 26.91
C PRO A 184 -38.45 -27.97 26.63
N ALA A 185 -39.30 -27.12 27.26
CA ALA A 185 -39.19 -25.65 27.10
C ALA A 185 -37.87 -25.08 27.66
N ARG A 186 -37.18 -25.78 28.53
CA ARG A 186 -35.85 -25.34 29.03
C ARG A 186 -34.80 -25.33 27.95
N GLU A 187 -34.86 -26.27 27.01
CA GLU A 187 -33.95 -26.35 25.87
C GLU A 187 -34.23 -25.24 24.87
N VAL A 188 -35.51 -25.00 24.58
CA VAL A 188 -35.93 -23.86 23.70
C VAL A 188 -35.49 -22.50 24.29
N LEU A 189 -35.62 -22.32 25.60
CA LEU A 189 -35.17 -21.11 26.29
C LEU A 189 -33.64 -20.95 26.27
N LYS A 190 -32.93 -22.08 26.36
CA LYS A 190 -31.47 -22.09 26.23
C LYS A 190 -31.06 -21.62 24.82
N ASP A 191 -31.66 -22.21 23.80
CA ASP A 191 -31.36 -21.88 22.39
C ASP A 191 -31.67 -20.39 22.12
N ALA A 192 -32.81 -19.90 22.61
CA ALA A 192 -33.18 -18.48 22.48
C ALA A 192 -32.18 -17.55 23.20
N ARG A 193 -31.67 -17.94 24.37
CA ARG A 193 -30.64 -17.19 25.09
C ARG A 193 -29.30 -17.20 24.38
N ASP A 194 -28.92 -18.33 23.80
CA ASP A 194 -27.70 -18.45 23.02
C ASP A 194 -27.76 -17.53 21.79
N GLU A 195 -28.96 -17.39 21.18
CA GLU A 195 -29.21 -16.47 20.09
C GLU A 195 -29.07 -15.00 20.51
N VAL A 196 -29.63 -14.62 21.67
CA VAL A 196 -29.47 -13.26 22.24
C VAL A 196 -27.99 -12.96 22.50
N THR A 197 -27.26 -13.94 23.01
CA THR A 197 -25.81 -13.81 23.26
C THR A 197 -25.05 -13.62 21.94
N ARG A 198 -25.46 -14.33 20.87
CA ARG A 198 -24.91 -14.20 19.52
C ARG A 198 -25.16 -12.80 18.93
N ILE A 199 -26.39 -12.29 19.07
CA ILE A 199 -26.73 -10.93 18.59
C ILE A 199 -25.87 -9.88 19.31
N ASN A 200 -25.69 -9.99 20.63
CA ASN A 200 -24.84 -9.10 21.41
C ASN A 200 -23.38 -9.14 20.95
N ARG A 201 -22.84 -10.32 20.61
CA ARG A 201 -21.48 -10.47 20.07
C ARG A 201 -21.37 -9.78 18.73
N THR A 202 -22.30 -10.04 17.81
CA THR A 202 -22.35 -9.39 16.49
C THR A 202 -22.37 -7.87 16.58
N LEU A 203 -23.16 -7.35 17.52
CA LEU A 203 -23.28 -5.92 17.76
C LEU A 203 -21.96 -5.31 18.26
N ASN A 204 -21.26 -6.02 19.15
CA ASN A 204 -19.95 -5.60 19.65
C ASN A 204 -18.88 -5.65 18.53
N ASP A 205 -18.87 -6.69 17.70
CA ASP A 205 -17.96 -6.82 16.55
C ASP A 205 -18.17 -5.68 15.54
N LEU A 206 -19.44 -5.30 15.29
CA LEU A 206 -19.80 -4.16 14.45
C LEU A 206 -19.28 -2.85 15.02
N LEU A 207 -19.47 -2.61 16.32
CA LEU A 207 -18.99 -1.41 17.02
C LEU A 207 -17.47 -1.31 16.99
N GLU A 208 -16.76 -2.42 17.20
CA GLU A 208 -15.31 -2.45 17.19
C GLU A 208 -14.74 -2.21 15.79
N THR A 209 -15.45 -2.67 14.75
CA THR A 209 -15.12 -2.37 13.36
C THR A 209 -15.29 -0.88 13.04
N ALA A 210 -16.37 -0.27 13.54
CA ALA A 210 -16.76 1.09 13.24
C ALA A 210 -16.01 2.16 14.08
N ARG A 211 -15.68 1.86 15.33
CA ARG A 211 -14.93 2.75 16.24
C ARG A 211 -13.80 2.01 16.94
N PRO A 212 -12.67 1.80 16.28
CA PRO A 212 -11.53 1.15 16.91
C PRO A 212 -11.03 1.99 18.08
N LYS A 213 -10.91 1.36 19.24
CA LYS A 213 -10.22 1.98 20.38
C LYS A 213 -8.71 1.96 20.12
N THR A 214 -7.97 2.94 20.58
CA THR A 214 -6.51 2.88 20.62
C THR A 214 -6.07 1.65 21.41
N PRO A 215 -5.18 0.78 20.86
CA PRO A 215 -4.71 -0.39 21.60
C PRO A 215 -3.90 0.04 22.82
N ASN A 216 -4.14 -0.63 23.95
CA ASN A 216 -3.33 -0.49 25.16
C ASN A 216 -2.13 -1.43 25.07
N VAL A 217 -1.12 -1.02 24.30
CA VAL A 217 0.07 -1.82 24.03
C VAL A 217 0.99 -1.82 25.24
N GLN A 218 1.35 -3.01 25.71
CA GLN A 218 2.32 -3.23 26.80
C GLN A 218 3.24 -4.40 26.48
N LEU A 219 4.43 -4.39 27.07
CA LEU A 219 5.34 -5.51 26.94
C LEU A 219 4.81 -6.70 27.78
N ALA A 220 4.39 -7.77 27.12
CA ALA A 220 3.79 -8.93 27.76
C ALA A 220 4.30 -10.24 27.13
N ASP A 221 4.16 -11.34 27.89
CA ASP A 221 4.52 -12.68 27.41
C ASP A 221 3.41 -13.23 26.50
N LEU A 222 3.70 -13.36 25.21
CA LEU A 222 2.77 -13.89 24.22
C LEU A 222 2.36 -15.35 24.54
N ASN A 223 3.26 -16.17 25.13
CA ASN A 223 2.93 -17.51 25.53
C ASN A 223 1.75 -17.53 26.52
N ALA A 224 1.74 -16.63 27.51
CA ALA A 224 0.65 -16.52 28.47
C ALA A 224 -0.67 -16.12 27.80
N THR A 225 -0.61 -15.16 26.83
CA THR A 225 -1.80 -14.73 26.06
C THR A 225 -2.37 -15.89 25.24
N VAL A 226 -1.52 -16.71 24.61
CA VAL A 226 -1.93 -17.90 23.85
C VAL A 226 -2.53 -18.96 24.78
N GLU A 227 -1.90 -19.25 25.91
CA GLU A 227 -2.42 -20.21 26.88
C GLU A 227 -3.83 -19.88 27.37
N HIS A 228 -4.08 -18.61 27.70
CA HIS A 228 -5.42 -18.15 28.07
C HIS A 228 -6.42 -18.39 26.94
N ALA A 229 -6.08 -18.08 25.70
CA ALA A 229 -6.96 -18.31 24.55
C ALA A 229 -7.23 -19.81 24.32
N VAL A 230 -6.23 -20.67 24.50
CA VAL A 230 -6.37 -22.14 24.39
C VAL A 230 -7.31 -22.70 25.47
N ILE A 231 -7.25 -22.21 26.71
CA ILE A 231 -8.16 -22.64 27.79
C ILE A 231 -9.62 -22.38 27.37
N PHE A 232 -9.92 -21.19 26.87
CA PHE A 232 -11.27 -20.85 26.40
C PHE A 232 -11.68 -21.66 25.15
N ALA A 233 -10.76 -21.89 24.22
CA ALA A 233 -11.01 -22.71 23.04
C ALA A 233 -11.36 -24.17 23.45
N ARG A 234 -10.63 -24.77 24.40
CA ARG A 234 -10.90 -26.11 24.91
C ARG A 234 -12.30 -26.22 25.53
N GLN A 235 -12.75 -25.21 26.28
CA GLN A 235 -14.11 -25.20 26.84
C GLN A 235 -15.19 -25.22 25.74
N ASN A 236 -14.97 -24.53 24.62
CA ASN A 236 -15.89 -24.52 23.48
C ASN A 236 -15.83 -25.83 22.65
N ALA A 237 -14.76 -26.60 22.76
CA ALA A 237 -14.60 -27.87 22.06
C ALA A 237 -15.12 -29.07 22.83
N LEU A 238 -15.51 -28.94 24.15
CA LEU A 238 -15.93 -30.06 25.02
C LEU A 238 -17.08 -30.92 24.48
N SER A 239 -17.94 -30.35 23.64
CA SER A 239 -19.08 -31.06 23.02
C SER A 239 -18.73 -31.75 21.70
N LYS A 240 -17.50 -31.62 21.20
CA LYS A 240 -17.03 -32.13 19.93
C LYS A 240 -15.82 -33.06 20.14
N PRO A 241 -15.63 -34.11 19.35
CA PRO A 241 -14.45 -34.96 19.39
C PRO A 241 -13.24 -34.30 18.71
N ILE A 242 -12.81 -33.15 19.27
CA ILE A 242 -11.70 -32.35 18.72
C ILE A 242 -10.57 -32.30 19.73
N GLU A 243 -9.38 -32.72 19.29
CA GLU A 243 -8.15 -32.62 20.06
C GLU A 243 -7.53 -31.23 19.86
N ILE A 244 -7.15 -30.55 20.96
CA ILE A 244 -6.47 -29.26 20.93
C ILE A 244 -5.08 -29.40 21.52
N GLU A 245 -4.07 -29.32 20.67
CA GLU A 245 -2.66 -29.40 21.01
C GLU A 245 -2.01 -28.00 21.04
N LEU A 246 -1.21 -27.72 22.07
CA LEU A 246 -0.40 -26.51 22.18
C LEU A 246 1.07 -26.84 22.24
N GLU A 247 1.82 -26.48 21.23
CA GLU A 247 3.28 -26.50 21.22
C GLU A 247 3.81 -25.08 21.42
N LYS A 248 4.60 -24.83 22.42
CA LYS A 248 5.22 -23.55 22.69
C LYS A 248 6.68 -23.67 23.03
N THR A 249 7.45 -22.62 22.77
CA THR A 249 8.82 -22.52 23.24
C THR A 249 8.86 -22.38 24.77
N SER A 250 9.86 -23.00 25.42
CA SER A 250 10.09 -22.86 26.86
C SER A 250 10.57 -21.44 27.25
N ARG A 251 11.05 -20.65 26.29
CA ARG A 251 11.51 -19.28 26.54
C ARG A 251 10.32 -18.33 26.53
N ARG A 252 10.33 -17.34 27.43
CA ARG A 252 9.35 -16.24 27.41
C ARG A 252 9.44 -15.48 26.07
N MET A 253 8.29 -15.24 25.47
CA MET A 253 8.19 -14.53 24.21
C MET A 253 7.61 -13.12 24.46
N LEU A 254 8.52 -12.19 24.79
CA LEU A 254 8.12 -10.82 25.12
C LEU A 254 7.83 -10.03 23.84
N VAL A 255 6.58 -9.59 23.70
CA VAL A 255 6.06 -8.82 22.57
C VAL A 255 5.31 -7.61 23.10
N GLU A 256 5.46 -6.46 22.45
CA GLU A 256 4.63 -5.29 22.72
C GLU A 256 3.25 -5.49 22.10
N HIS A 257 2.24 -5.74 22.92
CA HIS A 257 0.87 -5.97 22.45
C HIS A 257 -0.18 -5.64 23.50
N ASP A 258 -1.41 -5.37 23.04
CA ASP A 258 -2.60 -5.34 23.87
C ASP A 258 -3.05 -6.78 24.10
N THR A 259 -2.83 -7.29 25.33
CA THR A 259 -3.10 -8.69 25.71
C THR A 259 -4.57 -9.08 25.49
N GLY A 260 -5.52 -8.16 25.77
CA GLY A 260 -6.94 -8.43 25.58
C GLY A 260 -7.32 -8.57 24.12
N ARG A 261 -6.81 -7.66 23.26
CA ARG A 261 -7.11 -7.69 21.83
C ARG A 261 -6.45 -8.85 21.12
N ILE A 262 -5.18 -9.14 21.41
CA ILE A 262 -4.50 -10.31 20.82
C ILE A 262 -5.11 -11.61 21.31
N HIS A 263 -5.50 -11.71 22.61
CA HIS A 263 -6.28 -12.84 23.11
C HIS A 263 -7.56 -13.04 22.28
N GLN A 264 -8.33 -11.98 22.01
CA GLN A 264 -9.56 -12.03 21.21
C GLN A 264 -9.29 -12.50 19.77
N VAL A 265 -8.21 -12.01 19.13
CA VAL A 265 -7.77 -12.47 17.81
C VAL A 265 -7.52 -13.98 17.80
N LEU A 266 -6.69 -14.44 18.74
CA LEU A 266 -6.34 -15.86 18.84
C LEU A 266 -7.56 -16.74 19.11
N LEU A 267 -8.43 -16.33 20.04
CA LEU A 267 -9.66 -17.03 20.33
C LEU A 267 -10.58 -17.11 19.11
N ASN A 268 -10.73 -16.02 18.37
CA ASN A 268 -11.54 -15.99 17.15
C ASN A 268 -11.00 -16.95 16.08
N LEU A 269 -9.68 -17.00 15.87
CA LEU A 269 -9.06 -17.94 14.93
C LEU A 269 -9.23 -19.38 15.38
N MET A 270 -9.03 -19.69 16.68
CA MET A 270 -9.24 -21.02 17.25
C MET A 270 -10.69 -21.47 17.15
N LEU A 271 -11.67 -20.60 17.44
CA LEU A 271 -13.09 -20.90 17.27
C LEU A 271 -13.45 -21.15 15.80
N ASN A 272 -12.85 -20.42 14.87
CA ASN A 272 -13.03 -20.68 13.45
C ASN A 272 -12.48 -22.05 13.05
N ALA A 273 -11.32 -22.44 13.59
CA ALA A 273 -10.71 -23.75 13.41
C ALA A 273 -11.61 -24.89 13.95
N ILE A 274 -12.13 -24.76 15.18
CA ILE A 274 -13.07 -25.71 15.77
C ILE A 274 -14.37 -25.83 14.98
N GLN A 275 -14.88 -24.72 14.44
CA GLN A 275 -16.09 -24.68 13.64
C GLN A 275 -15.92 -25.24 12.24
N SER A 276 -14.70 -25.22 11.68
CA SER A 276 -14.41 -25.79 10.35
C SER A 276 -14.48 -27.32 10.36
N ILE A 277 -14.36 -27.93 11.54
CA ILE A 277 -14.46 -29.39 11.76
C ILE A 277 -15.94 -29.72 12.01
N GLU A 278 -16.63 -30.14 10.96
CA GLU A 278 -18.10 -30.37 11.00
C GLU A 278 -18.46 -31.78 11.49
N ASN A 279 -17.80 -32.81 10.96
CA ASN A 279 -18.14 -34.21 11.22
C ASN A 279 -16.93 -35.05 11.62
N GLY A 280 -17.04 -35.75 12.75
CA GLY A 280 -16.04 -36.72 13.19
C GLY A 280 -14.92 -36.15 14.07
N PRO A 281 -13.93 -36.97 14.40
CA PRO A 281 -12.76 -36.54 15.12
C PRO A 281 -11.90 -35.60 14.28
N GLY A 282 -11.35 -34.57 14.93
CA GLY A 282 -10.45 -33.61 14.28
C GLY A 282 -9.45 -33.04 15.26
N ALA A 283 -8.51 -32.30 14.75
CA ALA A 283 -7.45 -31.68 15.55
C ALA A 283 -7.28 -30.22 15.25
N VAL A 284 -6.97 -29.43 16.28
CA VAL A 284 -6.50 -28.06 16.18
C VAL A 284 -5.15 -27.97 16.86
N LYS A 285 -4.11 -27.72 16.06
CA LYS A 285 -2.74 -27.58 16.56
C LYS A 285 -2.34 -26.13 16.61
N ILE A 286 -1.88 -25.67 17.78
CA ILE A 286 -1.38 -24.31 18.00
C ILE A 286 0.12 -24.39 18.23
N VAL A 287 0.91 -23.65 17.45
CA VAL A 287 2.37 -23.61 17.57
C VAL A 287 2.83 -22.18 17.78
N VAL A 288 3.56 -21.96 18.89
CA VAL A 288 4.18 -20.66 19.18
C VAL A 288 5.68 -20.76 18.94
N ALA A 289 6.20 -19.97 18.03
CA ALA A 289 7.61 -20.00 17.64
C ALA A 289 8.14 -18.60 17.34
N GLU A 290 9.47 -18.48 17.30
CA GLU A 290 10.16 -17.32 16.77
C GLU A 290 10.65 -17.62 15.34
N LYS A 291 10.33 -16.76 14.38
CA LYS A 291 10.79 -16.91 13.00
C LYS A 291 11.19 -15.54 12.42
N SER A 292 12.43 -15.42 11.98
CA SER A 292 12.94 -14.20 11.35
C SER A 292 12.71 -12.90 12.16
N GLY A 293 12.92 -12.95 13.49
CA GLY A 293 12.73 -11.80 14.37
C GLY A 293 11.27 -11.43 14.66
N MET A 294 10.33 -12.31 14.30
CA MET A 294 8.91 -12.19 14.57
C MET A 294 8.45 -13.30 15.51
N ALA A 295 7.60 -12.96 16.46
CA ALA A 295 6.83 -13.95 17.20
C ALA A 295 5.69 -14.47 16.32
N THR A 296 5.59 -15.77 16.16
CA THR A 296 4.57 -16.41 15.32
C THR A 296 3.67 -17.31 16.15
N VAL A 297 2.36 -17.21 15.92
CA VAL A 297 1.35 -18.13 16.46
C VAL A 297 0.60 -18.73 15.28
N SER A 298 0.88 -20.01 14.99
CA SER A 298 0.20 -20.76 13.92
C SER A 298 -0.93 -21.58 14.53
N ILE A 299 -2.11 -21.50 13.95
CA ILE A 299 -3.31 -22.25 14.32
C ILE A 299 -3.71 -23.08 13.10
N GLN A 300 -3.51 -24.37 13.18
CA GLN A 300 -3.77 -25.34 12.14
C GLN A 300 -4.99 -26.19 12.52
N ASP A 301 -5.94 -26.35 11.59
CA ASP A 301 -7.09 -27.24 11.74
C ASP A 301 -7.10 -28.33 10.68
N THR A 302 -7.80 -29.43 10.97
CA THR A 302 -8.08 -30.53 10.05
C THR A 302 -9.51 -30.44 9.49
N GLY A 303 -10.05 -29.24 9.37
CA GLY A 303 -11.41 -29.01 8.91
C GLY A 303 -11.55 -29.06 7.40
N ARG A 304 -12.69 -28.57 6.92
CA ARG A 304 -13.05 -28.58 5.48
C ARG A 304 -12.17 -27.71 4.59
N GLY A 305 -11.31 -26.87 5.16
CA GLY A 305 -10.50 -25.94 4.39
C GLY A 305 -11.28 -24.77 3.76
N ILE A 306 -10.60 -24.01 2.92
CA ILE A 306 -11.14 -22.82 2.22
C ILE A 306 -10.86 -22.99 0.74
N SER A 307 -11.91 -22.80 -0.10
CA SER A 307 -11.72 -22.88 -1.55
C SER A 307 -10.82 -21.75 -2.08
N PRO A 308 -10.05 -21.98 -3.16
CA PRO A 308 -9.20 -20.96 -3.77
C PRO A 308 -9.96 -19.69 -4.18
N GLU A 309 -11.23 -19.81 -4.55
CA GLU A 309 -12.11 -18.71 -4.94
C GLU A 309 -12.47 -17.81 -3.74
N ASN A 310 -12.59 -18.40 -2.55
CA ASN A 310 -12.95 -17.69 -1.31
C ASN A 310 -11.75 -17.09 -0.61
N LEU A 311 -10.56 -17.67 -0.75
CA LEU A 311 -9.35 -17.27 -0.04
C LEU A 311 -9.03 -15.75 -0.15
N PRO A 312 -9.16 -15.09 -1.31
CA PRO A 312 -8.96 -13.65 -1.43
C PRO A 312 -10.00 -12.80 -0.70
N ASN A 313 -11.15 -13.39 -0.36
CA ASN A 313 -12.31 -12.68 0.18
C ASN A 313 -12.49 -12.84 1.69
N ILE A 314 -11.80 -13.80 2.35
CA ILE A 314 -12.03 -14.14 3.77
C ILE A 314 -11.80 -12.98 4.74
N PHE A 315 -11.01 -11.98 4.34
CA PHE A 315 -10.76 -10.77 5.14
C PHE A 315 -11.66 -9.58 4.74
N ARG A 316 -12.62 -9.77 3.82
CA ARG A 316 -13.62 -8.74 3.50
C ARG A 316 -14.70 -8.72 4.58
N PRO A 317 -15.07 -7.53 5.09
CA PRO A 317 -16.18 -7.40 6.04
C PRO A 317 -17.47 -8.02 5.48
N PHE A 318 -18.22 -8.69 6.35
CA PHE A 318 -19.48 -9.40 6.06
C PHE A 318 -19.36 -10.60 5.12
N PHE A 319 -18.16 -10.97 4.68
CA PHE A 319 -17.97 -12.18 3.89
C PHE A 319 -17.99 -13.41 4.80
N THR A 320 -18.90 -14.33 4.54
CA THR A 320 -19.02 -15.61 5.25
C THR A 320 -19.54 -16.71 4.34
N THR A 321 -19.03 -17.90 4.52
CA THR A 321 -19.54 -19.14 3.90
C THR A 321 -20.38 -19.97 4.89
N LYS A 322 -20.55 -19.47 6.13
CA LYS A 322 -21.27 -20.13 7.21
C LYS A 322 -22.68 -19.52 7.34
N GLY A 323 -23.73 -20.33 7.47
CA GLY A 323 -25.12 -19.86 7.64
C GLY A 323 -25.36 -18.95 8.85
N HIS A 324 -24.52 -19.07 9.89
CA HIS A 324 -24.62 -18.29 11.13
C HIS A 324 -23.40 -17.41 11.42
N GLY A 325 -22.54 -17.19 10.44
CA GLY A 325 -21.34 -16.35 10.62
C GLY A 325 -21.65 -14.87 10.35
N THR A 326 -21.08 -13.96 11.13
CA THR A 326 -21.21 -12.51 10.92
C THR A 326 -20.31 -11.97 9.79
N GLY A 327 -19.24 -12.72 9.44
CA GLY A 327 -18.22 -12.29 8.48
C GLY A 327 -17.37 -11.11 8.99
N LEU A 328 -17.40 -10.78 10.29
CA LEU A 328 -16.63 -9.67 10.89
C LEU A 328 -15.37 -10.14 11.64
N GLY A 329 -15.34 -11.39 12.09
CA GLY A 329 -14.27 -11.87 12.95
C GLY A 329 -12.88 -11.85 12.29
N LEU A 330 -12.73 -12.37 11.07
CA LEU A 330 -11.43 -12.38 10.35
C LEU A 330 -10.96 -10.98 9.95
N PRO A 331 -11.81 -10.09 9.37
CA PRO A 331 -11.44 -8.70 9.14
C PRO A 331 -10.93 -7.98 10.38
N LEU A 332 -11.64 -8.14 11.52
CA LEU A 332 -11.27 -7.53 12.79
C LEU A 332 -9.94 -8.10 13.32
N ALA A 333 -9.75 -9.43 13.24
CA ALA A 333 -8.50 -10.07 13.61
C ALA A 333 -7.32 -9.53 12.79
N LYS A 334 -7.47 -9.42 11.47
CA LYS A 334 -6.46 -8.87 10.58
C LYS A 334 -6.10 -7.43 10.97
N ARG A 335 -7.09 -6.56 11.10
CA ARG A 335 -6.88 -5.16 11.51
C ARG A 335 -6.18 -5.05 12.86
N THR A 336 -6.63 -5.83 13.86
CA THR A 336 -6.02 -5.82 15.20
C THR A 336 -4.54 -6.19 15.13
N VAL A 337 -4.16 -7.20 14.34
CA VAL A 337 -2.77 -7.60 14.17
C VAL A 337 -1.97 -6.53 13.42
N GLU A 338 -2.54 -5.90 12.40
CA GLU A 338 -1.93 -4.78 11.67
C GLU A 338 -1.73 -3.54 12.57
N ASP A 339 -2.68 -3.22 13.47
CA ASP A 339 -2.56 -2.16 14.47
C ASP A 339 -1.39 -2.40 15.46
N HIS A 340 -0.92 -3.65 15.58
CA HIS A 340 0.26 -4.05 16.36
C HIS A 340 1.54 -4.20 15.51
N GLY A 341 1.54 -3.70 14.26
CA GLY A 341 2.67 -3.81 13.33
C GLY A 341 2.92 -5.23 12.83
N GLY A 342 1.95 -6.13 13.02
CA GLY A 342 2.02 -7.53 12.61
C GLY A 342 1.30 -7.81 11.30
N ARG A 343 1.15 -9.11 10.99
CA ARG A 343 0.38 -9.59 9.84
C ARG A 343 -0.19 -10.97 10.09
N ILE A 344 -1.27 -11.32 9.38
CA ILE A 344 -1.85 -12.67 9.37
C ILE A 344 -1.59 -13.29 7.99
N LEU A 345 -1.02 -14.50 7.99
CA LEU A 345 -0.90 -15.34 6.81
C LEU A 345 -1.93 -16.46 6.89
N VAL A 346 -2.40 -16.93 5.73
CA VAL A 346 -3.33 -18.05 5.62
C VAL A 346 -2.88 -19.00 4.52
N GLU A 347 -2.86 -20.27 4.85
CA GLU A 347 -2.64 -21.39 3.94
C GLU A 347 -3.79 -22.34 4.12
N SER A 348 -4.47 -22.77 3.05
CA SER A 348 -5.61 -23.65 3.15
C SER A 348 -5.80 -24.45 1.88
N GLU A 349 -6.19 -25.71 2.06
CA GLU A 349 -6.55 -26.63 0.98
C GLU A 349 -7.88 -27.29 1.34
N MET A 350 -8.79 -27.38 0.33
CA MET A 350 -10.08 -28.01 0.53
C MET A 350 -9.91 -29.44 1.06
N ASP A 351 -10.74 -29.77 2.07
CA ASP A 351 -10.80 -31.07 2.75
C ASP A 351 -9.50 -31.50 3.46
N ARG A 352 -8.51 -30.60 3.56
CA ARG A 352 -7.27 -30.82 4.31
C ARG A 352 -7.10 -29.90 5.51
N GLY A 353 -7.91 -28.83 5.56
CA GLY A 353 -7.89 -27.88 6.64
C GLY A 353 -7.22 -26.56 6.28
N SER A 354 -7.00 -25.73 7.31
CA SER A 354 -6.42 -24.40 7.15
C SER A 354 -5.34 -24.15 8.21
N THR A 355 -4.39 -23.29 7.89
CA THR A 355 -3.39 -22.77 8.82
C THR A 355 -3.43 -21.26 8.81
N PHE A 356 -3.77 -20.65 9.93
CA PHE A 356 -3.69 -19.22 10.14
C PHE A 356 -2.46 -18.92 10.99
N THR A 357 -1.56 -18.06 10.50
CA THR A 357 -0.35 -17.67 11.21
C THR A 357 -0.39 -16.18 11.53
N VAL A 358 -0.49 -15.85 12.81
CA VAL A 358 -0.33 -14.48 13.33
C VAL A 358 1.15 -14.22 13.54
N MET A 359 1.64 -13.11 13.04
CA MET A 359 3.04 -12.67 13.17
C MET A 359 3.06 -11.31 13.84
N LEU A 360 3.79 -11.19 14.95
CA LEU A 360 3.98 -9.93 15.69
C LEU A 360 5.47 -9.61 15.79
N PRO A 361 5.88 -8.33 15.68
CA PRO A 361 7.29 -7.96 15.82
C PRO A 361 7.78 -8.26 17.24
N LEU A 362 8.88 -8.98 17.36
CA LEU A 362 9.59 -9.12 18.63
C LEU A 362 10.30 -7.80 18.92
N ARG A 363 10.23 -7.32 20.16
CA ARG A 363 11.13 -6.28 20.59
C ARG A 363 12.55 -6.83 20.55
N GLN A 364 13.40 -6.33 19.68
CA GLN A 364 14.84 -6.62 19.77
C GLN A 364 15.31 -6.06 21.11
N GLY A 365 15.47 -6.91 22.10
CA GLY A 365 16.06 -6.54 23.37
C GLY A 365 17.44 -6.02 23.07
N ASN A 366 17.70 -4.76 23.45
CA ASN A 366 19.05 -4.25 23.52
C ASN A 366 19.84 -5.20 24.44
N PRO A 367 20.90 -5.88 24.00
CA PRO A 367 21.62 -6.86 24.81
C PRO A 367 22.47 -6.22 25.94
N GLN A 368 22.16 -4.95 26.30
CA GLN A 368 22.80 -4.20 27.38
C GLN A 368 21.74 -3.58 28.30
N ALA A 369 21.23 -4.35 29.23
CA ALA A 369 20.67 -3.90 30.49
C ALA A 369 20.82 -5.01 31.54
#